data_ed5771203a16161a85c742ca9f1d79d1
#
_entry.id   ed5771203a16161a85c742ca9f1d79d1
#
_cell.length_a   1.000
_cell.length_b   1.000
_cell.length_c   1.000
_cell.angle_alpha   90.00
_cell.angle_beta   90.00
_cell.angle_gamma   90.00
#
_symmetry.space_group_name_H-M   'P 1'
#
loop_
_entity.id
_entity.type
_entity.pdbx_description
1 polymer ?
#
loop_
_entity_poly.entity_id
_entity_poly.type
_entity_poly.pdbx_seq_one_letter_code
_entity_poly.pdbx_strand_id
1 'polypeptide(L)'
;MPSNETKNIKTIQSLRGMKDIVNEESSLFTYFVENASKIAKNYGFSYIETPLLEETALFKRSVGESSDIVNKEMYQFIDKGENDVCLRPEGTAGVVRHFVEKKLDRAGGNYKWYYYGPMFRYERPQKGRLREFHQFGCEVFGIDSVFEDANIIIMIKEILDFFGIGFTLKLNSLGCIECMPPYKDNLVKHLTNFKENLCEDCNRRILTNPIRVLDCKNENCQILLQNAPKITTSLCNSCNTDFEKLKEILDFNGIKYEVDSNLVRGLDYYNKTAFEFVSNEIGAQSAIAGGGRYDRL
;
A
#
# COMPACT_ATOMS: atom_id res chain seq x y z
N MET A 1 -4.08 -65.38 0.21
CA MET A 1 -4.21 -64.23 -0.68
C MET A 1 -3.87 -62.99 0.13
N PRO A 2 -2.84 -62.29 -0.17
CA PRO A 2 -2.50 -61.03 0.55
C PRO A 2 -3.43 -59.94 0.06
N SER A 3 -4.14 -59.30 0.99
CA SER A 3 -4.97 -58.13 0.76
C SER A 3 -4.13 -56.96 0.29
N ASN A 4 -4.33 -56.52 -0.95
CA ASN A 4 -3.79 -55.27 -1.47
C ASN A 4 -4.48 -54.07 -0.76
N GLU A 5 -3.91 -53.61 0.34
CA GLU A 5 -4.20 -52.28 0.86
C GLU A 5 -3.58 -51.26 -0.08
N THR A 6 -4.36 -50.80 -1.04
CA THR A 6 -4.03 -49.57 -1.79
C THR A 6 -4.01 -48.41 -0.79
N LYS A 7 -2.82 -48.01 -0.30
CA LYS A 7 -2.64 -46.79 0.44
C LYS A 7 -3.17 -45.63 -0.41
N ASN A 8 -4.30 -45.06 0.02
CA ASN A 8 -4.82 -43.82 -0.56
C ASN A 8 -3.76 -42.73 -0.42
N ILE A 9 -2.92 -42.56 -1.44
CA ILE A 9 -1.93 -41.50 -1.49
C ILE A 9 -2.71 -40.20 -1.69
N LYS A 10 -2.84 -39.41 -0.62
CA LYS A 10 -3.51 -38.11 -0.68
C LYS A 10 -2.72 -37.22 -1.68
N THR A 11 -3.39 -36.80 -2.73
CA THR A 11 -2.82 -35.85 -3.70
C THR A 11 -2.42 -34.57 -2.98
N ILE A 12 -1.15 -34.16 -3.14
CA ILE A 12 -0.65 -32.89 -2.61
C ILE A 12 -1.21 -31.78 -3.50
N GLN A 13 -1.76 -30.73 -2.87
CA GLN A 13 -2.34 -29.57 -3.52
C GLN A 13 -1.57 -28.31 -3.10
N SER A 14 -1.68 -27.24 -3.91
CA SER A 14 -1.19 -25.92 -3.53
C SER A 14 -1.83 -25.44 -2.23
N LEU A 15 -1.13 -24.60 -1.49
CA LEU A 15 -1.66 -24.04 -0.26
C LEU A 15 -2.86 -23.14 -0.54
N ARG A 16 -3.81 -23.10 0.40
CA ARG A 16 -5.00 -22.26 0.28
C ARG A 16 -4.61 -20.78 0.10
N GLY A 17 -5.10 -20.18 -0.99
CA GLY A 17 -4.81 -18.80 -1.33
C GLY A 17 -3.49 -18.59 -2.09
N MET A 18 -2.87 -19.68 -2.52
CA MET A 18 -1.74 -19.71 -3.45
C MET A 18 -2.12 -20.54 -4.67
N LYS A 19 -1.66 -20.17 -5.84
CA LYS A 19 -2.03 -20.85 -7.10
C LYS A 19 -0.88 -20.86 -8.09
N ASP A 20 -0.88 -21.86 -8.95
CA ASP A 20 -0.01 -21.88 -10.11
C ASP A 20 -0.57 -20.92 -11.18
N ILE A 21 0.28 -20.16 -11.82
CA ILE A 21 -0.06 -19.25 -12.93
C ILE A 21 0.37 -19.93 -14.22
N VAL A 22 -0.60 -20.40 -15.02
CA VAL A 22 -0.34 -21.18 -16.23
C VAL A 22 -1.22 -20.75 -17.39
N ASN A 23 -0.87 -21.18 -18.59
CA ASN A 23 -1.64 -20.98 -19.82
C ASN A 23 -1.99 -19.49 -20.09
N GLU A 24 -3.25 -19.18 -20.32
CA GLU A 24 -3.75 -17.85 -20.62
C GLU A 24 -3.40 -16.84 -19.51
N GLU A 25 -3.55 -17.23 -18.24
CA GLU A 25 -3.22 -16.36 -17.11
C GLU A 25 -1.71 -16.01 -17.07
N SER A 26 -0.85 -16.98 -17.40
CA SER A 26 0.60 -16.73 -17.52
C SER A 26 0.92 -15.75 -18.66
N SER A 27 0.23 -15.87 -19.78
CA SER A 27 0.40 -14.96 -20.91
C SER A 27 -0.05 -13.54 -20.58
N LEU A 28 -1.18 -13.38 -19.89
CA LEU A 28 -1.67 -12.09 -19.41
C LEU A 28 -0.73 -11.47 -18.37
N PHE A 29 -0.20 -12.28 -17.46
CA PHE A 29 0.77 -11.83 -16.46
C PHE A 29 2.05 -11.29 -17.13
N THR A 30 2.63 -12.05 -18.05
CA THR A 30 3.84 -11.64 -18.79
C THR A 30 3.58 -10.36 -19.59
N TYR A 31 2.46 -10.31 -20.30
CA TYR A 31 2.06 -9.14 -21.10
C TYR A 31 1.92 -7.88 -20.21
N PHE A 32 1.32 -8.03 -19.01
CA PHE A 32 1.22 -6.93 -18.06
C PHE A 32 2.60 -6.44 -17.61
N VAL A 33 3.46 -7.35 -17.15
CA VAL A 33 4.79 -7.01 -16.64
C VAL A 33 5.65 -6.33 -17.69
N GLU A 34 5.65 -6.83 -18.92
CA GLU A 34 6.44 -6.27 -20.02
C GLU A 34 6.01 -4.84 -20.35
N ASN A 35 4.70 -4.60 -20.49
CA ASN A 35 4.21 -3.28 -20.88
C ASN A 35 4.26 -2.27 -19.73
N ALA A 36 3.91 -2.65 -18.49
CA ALA A 36 4.08 -1.79 -17.33
C ALA A 36 5.54 -1.41 -17.12
N SER A 37 6.48 -2.37 -17.28
CA SER A 37 7.92 -2.11 -17.20
C SER A 37 8.41 -1.17 -18.32
N LYS A 38 7.86 -1.28 -19.52
CA LYS A 38 8.20 -0.38 -20.62
C LYS A 38 7.73 1.06 -20.32
N ILE A 39 6.52 1.22 -19.82
CA ILE A 39 6.00 2.52 -19.41
C ILE A 39 6.87 3.09 -18.29
N ALA A 40 7.14 2.34 -17.20
CA ALA A 40 7.99 2.81 -16.11
C ALA A 40 9.38 3.27 -16.58
N LYS A 41 10.00 2.53 -17.50
CA LYS A 41 11.29 2.92 -18.12
C LYS A 41 11.20 4.26 -18.86
N ASN A 42 10.09 4.58 -19.52
CA ASN A 42 9.88 5.87 -20.19
C ASN A 42 9.84 7.03 -19.17
N TYR A 43 9.45 6.77 -17.92
CA TYR A 43 9.50 7.73 -16.81
C TYR A 43 10.84 7.73 -16.05
N GLY A 44 11.85 7.03 -16.58
CA GLY A 44 13.22 7.02 -16.03
C GLY A 44 13.45 5.99 -14.92
N PHE A 45 12.55 5.03 -14.73
CA PHE A 45 12.73 3.97 -13.73
C PHE A 45 13.62 2.85 -14.26
N SER A 46 14.50 2.32 -13.41
CA SER A 46 15.26 1.09 -13.64
C SER A 46 14.74 -0.05 -12.77
N TYR A 47 14.97 -1.27 -13.19
CA TYR A 47 14.53 -2.45 -12.45
C TYR A 47 15.36 -2.67 -11.19
N ILE A 48 14.67 -3.02 -10.10
CA ILE A 48 15.29 -3.55 -8.87
C ILE A 48 14.58 -4.83 -8.45
N GLU A 49 15.32 -5.80 -7.96
CA GLU A 49 14.79 -6.99 -7.31
C GLU A 49 15.31 -7.06 -5.88
N THR A 50 14.41 -7.18 -4.93
CA THR A 50 14.72 -7.35 -3.50
C THR A 50 14.43 -8.79 -3.08
N PRO A 51 15.10 -9.32 -2.03
CA PRO A 51 14.83 -10.65 -1.53
C PRO A 51 13.35 -10.89 -1.18
N LEU A 52 12.92 -12.14 -1.29
CA LEU A 52 11.58 -12.55 -0.83
C LEU A 52 11.52 -12.70 0.69
N LEU A 53 12.65 -13.10 1.28
CA LEU A 53 12.84 -13.22 2.72
C LEU A 53 13.61 -12.01 3.24
N GLU A 54 13.10 -11.42 4.29
CA GLU A 54 13.71 -10.28 4.98
C GLU A 54 13.63 -10.51 6.49
N GLU A 55 14.42 -9.78 7.27
CA GLU A 55 14.26 -9.77 8.71
C GLU A 55 12.87 -9.21 9.09
N THR A 56 12.18 -9.88 10.00
CA THR A 56 10.85 -9.45 10.47
C THR A 56 10.87 -8.03 11.02
N ALA A 57 11.98 -7.62 11.65
CA ALA A 57 12.18 -6.29 12.20
C ALA A 57 12.05 -5.17 11.14
N LEU A 58 12.39 -5.45 9.87
CA LEU A 58 12.23 -4.49 8.77
C LEU A 58 10.77 -4.05 8.65
N PHE A 59 9.84 -5.00 8.58
CA PHE A 59 8.42 -4.69 8.39
C PHE A 59 7.76 -4.18 9.68
N LYS A 60 8.15 -4.66 10.86
CA LYS A 60 7.69 -4.09 12.14
C LYS A 60 8.01 -2.60 12.22
N ARG A 61 9.23 -2.21 11.85
CA ARG A 61 9.67 -0.82 11.85
C ARG A 61 9.00 0.02 10.77
N SER A 62 8.91 -0.47 9.54
CA SER A 62 8.43 0.30 8.38
C SER A 62 6.92 0.37 8.32
N VAL A 63 6.23 -0.77 8.40
CA VAL A 63 4.78 -0.87 8.24
C VAL A 63 4.01 -0.41 9.48
N GLY A 64 4.67 -0.47 10.64
CA GLY A 64 4.11 -0.12 11.96
C GLY A 64 3.58 -1.34 12.71
N GLU A 65 3.97 -1.46 13.98
CA GLU A 65 3.58 -2.56 14.86
C GLU A 65 2.06 -2.67 15.08
N SER A 66 1.34 -1.56 14.93
CA SER A 66 -0.12 -1.52 15.08
C SER A 66 -0.90 -1.95 13.83
N SER A 67 -0.21 -2.19 12.71
CA SER A 67 -0.86 -2.59 11.46
C SER A 67 -1.37 -4.03 11.49
N ASP A 68 -2.49 -4.29 10.82
CA ASP A 68 -3.00 -5.65 10.70
C ASP A 68 -2.02 -6.58 9.96
N ILE A 69 -1.25 -6.03 9.01
CA ILE A 69 -0.21 -6.76 8.28
C ILE A 69 0.80 -7.34 9.26
N VAL A 70 1.39 -6.51 10.12
CA VAL A 70 2.42 -6.94 11.08
C VAL A 70 1.84 -7.87 12.15
N ASN A 71 0.64 -7.57 12.65
CA ASN A 71 0.06 -8.31 13.77
C ASN A 71 -0.54 -9.67 13.38
N LYS A 72 -1.08 -9.81 12.15
CA LYS A 72 -1.94 -10.94 11.81
C LYS A 72 -1.61 -11.61 10.47
N GLU A 73 -0.92 -10.90 9.57
CA GLU A 73 -0.87 -11.32 8.16
C GLU A 73 0.53 -11.70 7.65
N MET A 74 1.58 -11.46 8.42
CA MET A 74 2.93 -11.86 8.01
C MET A 74 3.13 -13.36 8.09
N TYR A 75 3.81 -13.93 7.06
CA TYR A 75 4.39 -15.26 7.13
C TYR A 75 5.77 -15.16 7.79
N GLN A 76 5.78 -15.30 9.12
CA GLN A 76 6.97 -15.16 9.97
C GLN A 76 7.39 -16.52 10.49
N PHE A 77 8.71 -16.77 10.55
CA PHE A 77 9.29 -18.00 11.13
C PHE A 77 10.74 -17.79 11.52
N ILE A 78 11.24 -18.71 12.34
CA ILE A 78 12.66 -18.76 12.68
C ILE A 78 13.36 -19.66 11.67
N ASP A 79 14.42 -19.15 11.02
CA ASP A 79 15.21 -19.92 10.07
C ASP A 79 16.19 -20.87 10.78
N LYS A 80 16.94 -21.65 10.00
CA LYS A 80 17.94 -22.60 10.56
C LYS A 80 19.14 -21.92 11.23
N GLY A 81 19.33 -20.62 10.99
CA GLY A 81 20.35 -19.78 11.61
C GLY A 81 19.83 -19.02 12.84
N GLU A 82 18.63 -19.37 13.33
CA GLU A 82 17.95 -18.74 14.47
C GLU A 82 17.55 -17.28 14.22
N ASN A 83 17.47 -16.84 12.96
CA ASN A 83 17.03 -15.49 12.60
C ASN A 83 15.50 -15.44 12.51
N ASP A 84 14.91 -14.36 13.03
CA ASP A 84 13.48 -14.05 12.88
C ASP A 84 13.24 -13.40 11.51
N VAL A 85 12.71 -14.20 10.58
CA VAL A 85 12.50 -13.81 9.17
C VAL A 85 11.06 -13.94 8.76
N CYS A 86 10.69 -13.22 7.71
CA CYS A 86 9.36 -13.32 7.12
C CYS A 86 9.40 -13.23 5.59
N LEU A 87 8.38 -13.78 4.94
CA LEU A 87 8.11 -13.49 3.54
C LEU A 87 7.58 -12.05 3.41
N ARG A 88 8.12 -11.29 2.45
CA ARG A 88 7.77 -9.88 2.26
C ARG A 88 6.27 -9.69 2.03
N PRO A 89 5.57 -8.87 2.84
CA PRO A 89 4.15 -8.58 2.67
C PRO A 89 3.88 -7.42 1.69
N GLU A 90 4.92 -6.67 1.30
CA GLU A 90 4.92 -5.54 0.37
C GLU A 90 6.35 -5.29 -0.13
N GLY A 91 6.54 -4.44 -1.14
CA GLY A 91 7.84 -4.24 -1.78
C GLY A 91 8.61 -3.01 -1.32
N THR A 92 7.94 -1.96 -0.88
CA THR A 92 8.54 -0.65 -0.56
C THR A 92 9.64 -0.75 0.50
N ALA A 93 9.38 -1.44 1.61
CA ALA A 93 10.33 -1.56 2.71
C ALA A 93 11.65 -2.23 2.29
N GLY A 94 11.60 -3.26 1.42
CA GLY A 94 12.78 -3.89 0.87
C GLY A 94 13.62 -2.96 0.01
N VAL A 95 12.98 -2.11 -0.79
CA VAL A 95 13.68 -1.10 -1.62
C VAL A 95 14.29 0.00 -0.74
N VAL A 96 13.55 0.48 0.27
CA VAL A 96 14.06 1.45 1.25
C VAL A 96 15.25 0.88 2.03
N ARG A 97 15.18 -0.39 2.46
CA ARG A 97 16.31 -1.07 3.11
C ARG A 97 17.54 -1.06 2.20
N HIS A 98 17.39 -1.39 0.91
CA HIS A 98 18.49 -1.34 -0.05
C HIS A 98 19.09 0.06 -0.15
N PHE A 99 18.24 1.10 -0.27
CA PHE A 99 18.67 2.50 -0.35
C PHE A 99 19.51 2.91 0.88
N VAL A 100 19.06 2.58 2.09
CA VAL A 100 19.75 2.89 3.34
C VAL A 100 21.01 2.03 3.52
N GLU A 101 20.94 0.72 3.26
CA GLU A 101 22.08 -0.22 3.36
C GLU A 101 23.26 0.22 2.50
N LYS A 102 22.98 0.68 1.29
CA LYS A 102 24.00 1.18 0.35
C LYS A 102 24.40 2.64 0.63
N LYS A 103 23.83 3.28 1.66
CA LYS A 103 24.10 4.67 2.05
C LYS A 103 23.86 5.68 0.92
N LEU A 104 22.87 5.42 0.07
CA LEU A 104 22.55 6.24 -1.07
C LEU A 104 21.94 7.59 -0.64
N ASP A 105 21.36 7.64 0.55
CA ASP A 105 20.94 8.85 1.25
C ASP A 105 22.09 9.86 1.43
N ARG A 106 23.33 9.35 1.59
CA ARG A 106 24.56 10.18 1.77
C ARG A 106 25.30 10.42 0.46
N ALA A 107 25.14 9.55 -0.51
CA ALA A 107 25.79 9.68 -1.82
C ALA A 107 25.19 10.82 -2.64
N GLY A 108 23.97 11.24 -2.32
CA GLY A 108 23.20 12.17 -3.12
C GLY A 108 22.71 11.56 -4.44
N GLY A 109 21.93 12.33 -5.19
CA GLY A 109 21.36 11.88 -6.46
C GLY A 109 19.91 11.42 -6.35
N ASN A 110 19.33 11.19 -7.52
CA ASN A 110 17.94 10.79 -7.68
C ASN A 110 17.87 9.34 -8.13
N TYR A 111 17.07 8.54 -7.46
CA TYR A 111 16.91 7.13 -7.75
C TYR A 111 15.46 6.84 -8.04
N LYS A 112 15.20 6.15 -9.16
CA LYS A 112 13.87 5.72 -9.58
C LYS A 112 13.94 4.24 -9.90
N TRP A 113 13.27 3.41 -9.09
CA TRP A 113 13.25 1.97 -9.27
C TRP A 113 11.84 1.44 -9.39
N TYR A 114 11.64 0.50 -10.31
CA TYR A 114 10.45 -0.31 -10.37
C TYR A 114 10.78 -1.77 -10.07
N TYR A 115 9.84 -2.46 -9.50
CA TYR A 115 9.93 -3.89 -9.23
C TYR A 115 8.62 -4.58 -9.57
N TYR A 116 8.68 -5.88 -9.74
CA TYR A 116 7.50 -6.74 -9.74
C TYR A 116 7.85 -8.08 -9.09
N GLY A 117 6.84 -8.75 -8.53
CA GLY A 117 7.03 -10.08 -7.95
C GLY A 117 6.00 -10.43 -6.89
N PRO A 118 6.14 -11.64 -6.32
CA PRO A 118 5.21 -12.13 -5.33
C PRO A 118 5.38 -11.42 -3.99
N MET A 119 4.23 -11.19 -3.34
CA MET A 119 4.08 -10.72 -1.96
C MET A 119 3.19 -11.69 -1.21
N PHE A 120 3.33 -11.74 0.12
CA PHE A 120 2.71 -12.78 0.93
C PHE A 120 1.98 -12.18 2.13
N ARG A 121 0.66 -12.46 2.25
CA ARG A 121 -0.14 -12.04 3.40
C ARG A 121 -1.07 -13.17 3.82
N TYR A 122 -1.06 -13.56 5.07
CA TYR A 122 -1.93 -14.58 5.63
C TYR A 122 -3.36 -14.05 5.83
N GLU A 123 -3.98 -13.63 4.73
CA GLU A 123 -5.34 -13.13 4.73
C GLU A 123 -6.37 -14.25 4.47
N ARG A 124 -7.64 -13.95 4.73
CA ARG A 124 -8.74 -14.82 4.32
C ARG A 124 -8.91 -14.72 2.79
N PRO A 125 -8.64 -15.79 2.03
CA PRO A 125 -8.76 -15.75 0.58
C PRO A 125 -10.19 -15.48 0.13
N GLN A 126 -10.31 -14.56 -0.83
CA GLN A 126 -11.57 -14.23 -1.50
C GLN A 126 -11.26 -13.74 -2.92
N LYS A 127 -12.31 -13.47 -3.74
CA LYS A 127 -12.10 -12.95 -5.09
C LYS A 127 -11.26 -11.64 -5.05
N GLY A 128 -10.15 -11.63 -5.78
CA GLY A 128 -9.24 -10.49 -5.81
C GLY A 128 -8.28 -10.38 -4.62
N ARG A 129 -8.30 -11.32 -3.65
CA ARG A 129 -7.43 -11.32 -2.48
C ARG A 129 -6.88 -12.73 -2.21
N LEU A 130 -5.61 -12.91 -2.48
CA LEU A 130 -4.88 -14.16 -2.31
C LEU A 130 -3.85 -14.01 -1.20
N ARG A 131 -3.30 -15.14 -0.71
CA ARG A 131 -2.19 -15.16 0.26
C ARG A 131 -0.85 -14.96 -0.39
N GLU A 132 -0.71 -15.39 -1.63
CA GLU A 132 0.36 -15.01 -2.54
C GLU A 132 -0.24 -14.20 -3.68
N PHE A 133 0.23 -12.99 -3.87
CA PHE A 133 -0.22 -12.07 -4.90
C PHE A 133 0.97 -11.31 -5.47
N HIS A 134 0.84 -10.80 -6.69
CA HIS A 134 1.91 -10.07 -7.33
C HIS A 134 1.67 -8.57 -7.25
N GLN A 135 2.73 -7.82 -6.99
CA GLN A 135 2.75 -6.36 -7.05
C GLN A 135 3.72 -5.88 -8.13
N PHE A 136 3.29 -4.87 -8.86
CA PHE A 136 4.17 -3.99 -9.61
C PHE A 136 4.25 -2.68 -8.83
N GLY A 137 5.46 -2.24 -8.49
CA GLY A 137 5.67 -1.04 -7.68
C GLY A 137 6.78 -0.17 -8.24
N CYS A 138 6.71 1.12 -7.90
CA CYS A 138 7.70 2.13 -8.30
C CYS A 138 8.03 3.00 -7.09
N GLU A 139 9.31 3.20 -6.84
CA GLU A 139 9.82 3.97 -5.72
C GLU A 139 10.77 5.07 -6.23
N VAL A 140 10.67 6.27 -5.63
CA VAL A 140 11.50 7.43 -5.97
C VAL A 140 12.19 7.96 -4.73
N PHE A 141 13.48 8.23 -4.84
CA PHE A 141 14.29 8.78 -3.77
C PHE A 141 15.08 10.00 -4.25
N GLY A 142 15.29 10.97 -3.34
CA GLY A 142 16.11 12.15 -3.58
C GLY A 142 15.40 13.29 -4.33
N ILE A 143 14.12 13.15 -4.65
CA ILE A 143 13.33 14.18 -5.33
C ILE A 143 12.25 14.70 -4.39
N ASP A 144 12.49 15.86 -3.76
CA ASP A 144 11.45 16.54 -2.95
C ASP A 144 10.67 17.52 -3.83
N SER A 145 9.74 16.98 -4.61
CA SER A 145 8.93 17.80 -5.52
C SER A 145 7.55 17.20 -5.72
N VAL A 146 6.54 18.03 -5.62
CA VAL A 146 5.13 17.67 -5.92
C VAL A 146 4.93 17.29 -7.40
N PHE A 147 5.82 17.76 -8.29
CA PHE A 147 5.82 17.34 -9.69
C PHE A 147 6.13 15.85 -9.84
N GLU A 148 6.99 15.31 -8.98
CA GLU A 148 7.28 13.88 -9.00
C GLU A 148 6.10 13.06 -8.45
N ASP A 149 5.41 13.56 -7.43
CA ASP A 149 4.15 12.94 -6.96
C ASP A 149 3.13 12.84 -8.10
N ALA A 150 2.97 13.93 -8.86
CA ALA A 150 2.11 13.96 -10.04
C ALA A 150 2.59 12.99 -11.14
N ASN A 151 3.90 12.94 -11.41
CA ASN A 151 4.48 12.03 -12.41
C ASN A 151 4.17 10.57 -12.12
N ILE A 152 4.25 10.15 -10.86
CA ILE A 152 3.90 8.77 -10.46
C ILE A 152 2.41 8.52 -10.72
N ILE A 153 1.53 9.45 -10.33
CA ILE A 153 0.08 9.33 -10.56
C ILE A 153 -0.22 9.24 -12.06
N ILE A 154 0.41 10.10 -12.87
CA ILE A 154 0.24 10.12 -14.34
C ILE A 154 0.73 8.80 -14.93
N MET A 155 1.89 8.30 -14.52
CA MET A 155 2.44 7.02 -14.98
C MET A 155 1.51 5.84 -14.65
N ILE A 156 0.98 5.77 -13.44
CA ILE A 156 0.04 4.71 -13.06
C ILE A 156 -1.23 4.81 -13.90
N LYS A 157 -1.76 6.02 -14.10
CA LYS A 157 -2.89 6.24 -15.00
C LYS A 157 -2.59 5.72 -16.40
N GLU A 158 -1.41 6.04 -16.96
CA GLU A 158 -1.00 5.56 -18.29
C GLU A 158 -0.96 4.04 -18.35
N ILE A 159 -0.44 3.37 -17.31
CA ILE A 159 -0.46 1.91 -17.22
C ILE A 159 -1.90 1.38 -17.22
N LEU A 160 -2.79 1.93 -16.40
CA LEU A 160 -4.17 1.48 -16.30
C LEU A 160 -4.94 1.73 -17.62
N ASP A 161 -4.76 2.88 -18.23
CA ASP A 161 -5.35 3.21 -19.54
C ASP A 161 -4.88 2.26 -20.65
N PHE A 162 -3.58 1.92 -20.66
CA PHE A 162 -3.01 0.98 -21.62
C PHE A 162 -3.71 -0.38 -21.58
N PHE A 163 -4.10 -0.84 -20.40
CA PHE A 163 -4.82 -2.09 -20.20
C PHE A 163 -6.36 -1.93 -20.26
N GLY A 164 -6.86 -0.73 -20.53
CA GLY A 164 -8.31 -0.46 -20.58
C GLY A 164 -9.02 -0.60 -19.23
N ILE A 165 -8.30 -0.44 -18.12
CA ILE A 165 -8.85 -0.60 -16.76
C ILE A 165 -9.49 0.71 -16.31
N GLY A 166 -10.82 0.68 -16.11
CA GLY A 166 -11.58 1.81 -15.58
C GLY A 166 -11.31 2.03 -14.09
N PHE A 167 -11.16 3.31 -13.69
CA PHE A 167 -10.87 3.67 -12.29
C PHE A 167 -11.45 5.05 -11.91
N THR A 168 -11.54 5.25 -10.60
CA THR A 168 -11.66 6.57 -9.97
C THR A 168 -10.37 6.83 -9.20
N LEU A 169 -9.73 7.97 -9.43
CA LEU A 169 -8.57 8.42 -8.65
C LEU A 169 -9.04 9.17 -7.41
N LYS A 170 -8.66 8.69 -6.23
CA LYS A 170 -8.86 9.38 -4.96
C LYS A 170 -7.55 9.99 -4.48
N LEU A 171 -7.62 11.22 -4.00
CA LEU A 171 -6.48 11.98 -3.48
C LEU A 171 -6.73 12.42 -2.04
N ASN A 172 -5.67 12.45 -1.25
CA ASN A 172 -5.64 13.10 0.05
C ASN A 172 -4.24 13.66 0.34
N SER A 173 -4.15 14.57 1.31
CA SER A 173 -2.90 14.94 1.95
C SER A 173 -2.95 14.51 3.42
N LEU A 174 -1.99 13.68 3.82
CA LEU A 174 -1.81 13.28 5.22
C LEU A 174 -1.02 14.31 6.04
N GLY A 175 -0.61 15.42 5.40
CA GLY A 175 0.18 16.45 6.05
C GLY A 175 1.59 15.99 6.45
N CYS A 176 2.31 16.87 7.11
CA CYS A 176 3.66 16.62 7.60
C CYS A 176 3.69 16.39 9.13
N ILE A 177 4.90 16.40 9.71
CA ILE A 177 5.10 16.24 11.16
C ILE A 177 4.43 17.34 11.98
N GLU A 178 4.26 18.52 11.41
CA GLU A 178 3.63 19.66 12.09
C GLU A 178 2.09 19.57 12.02
N CYS A 179 1.55 19.07 10.89
CA CYS A 179 0.10 18.95 10.69
C CYS A 179 -0.51 17.82 11.52
N MET A 180 0.21 16.70 11.63
CA MET A 180 -0.34 15.45 12.12
C MET A 180 -0.68 15.44 13.62
N PRO A 181 0.16 15.95 14.55
CA PRO A 181 -0.16 15.92 15.98
C PRO A 181 -1.45 16.68 16.32
N PRO A 182 -1.62 17.96 15.94
CA PRO A 182 -2.84 18.69 16.28
C PRO A 182 -4.09 18.09 15.60
N TYR A 183 -3.94 17.52 14.41
CA TYR A 183 -5.02 16.79 13.77
C TYR A 183 -5.43 15.54 14.54
N LYS A 184 -4.45 14.72 14.96
CA LYS A 184 -4.71 13.52 15.78
C LYS A 184 -5.44 13.86 17.07
N ASP A 185 -5.02 14.91 17.75
CA ASP A 185 -5.65 15.36 19.01
C ASP A 185 -7.12 15.75 18.78
N ASN A 186 -7.41 16.48 17.71
CA ASN A 186 -8.76 16.85 17.35
C ASN A 186 -9.61 15.63 16.95
N LEU A 187 -9.03 14.70 16.18
CA LEU A 187 -9.71 13.47 15.81
C LEU A 187 -10.03 12.60 17.04
N VAL A 188 -9.07 12.43 17.96
CA VAL A 188 -9.28 11.68 19.20
C VAL A 188 -10.38 12.31 20.06
N LYS A 189 -10.38 13.65 20.22
CA LYS A 189 -11.46 14.36 20.92
C LYS A 189 -12.82 14.08 20.29
N HIS A 190 -12.92 14.16 18.96
CA HIS A 190 -14.15 13.86 18.25
C HIS A 190 -14.61 12.41 18.49
N LEU A 191 -13.71 11.43 18.26
CA LEU A 191 -14.02 10.00 18.36
C LEU A 191 -14.40 9.58 19.80
N THR A 192 -13.82 10.21 20.81
CA THR A 192 -14.11 9.92 22.23
C THR A 192 -15.57 10.19 22.57
N ASN A 193 -16.21 11.17 21.92
CA ASN A 193 -17.63 11.46 22.10
C ASN A 193 -18.56 10.33 21.62
N PHE A 194 -18.05 9.44 20.78
CA PHE A 194 -18.81 8.34 20.17
C PHE A 194 -18.29 6.95 20.59
N LYS A 195 -17.46 6.87 21.61
CA LYS A 195 -16.74 5.65 22.01
C LYS A 195 -17.66 4.44 22.18
N GLU A 196 -18.86 4.63 22.76
CA GLU A 196 -19.84 3.58 22.97
C GLU A 196 -20.49 3.04 21.68
N ASN A 197 -20.44 3.83 20.60
CA ASN A 197 -21.05 3.51 19.31
C ASN A 197 -20.03 3.00 18.29
N LEU A 198 -18.73 3.08 18.61
CA LEU A 198 -17.66 2.57 17.75
C LEU A 198 -17.45 1.07 17.95
N CYS A 199 -17.04 0.37 16.87
CA CYS A 199 -16.69 -1.04 16.98
C CYS A 199 -15.41 -1.22 17.85
N GLU A 200 -15.18 -2.46 18.31
CA GLU A 200 -14.07 -2.81 19.20
C GLU A 200 -12.70 -2.43 18.59
N ASP A 201 -12.51 -2.71 17.30
CA ASP A 201 -11.28 -2.34 16.57
C ASP A 201 -11.05 -0.83 16.54
N CYS A 202 -12.10 -0.02 16.31
CA CYS A 202 -12.00 1.44 16.35
C CYS A 202 -11.65 1.95 17.75
N ASN A 203 -12.24 1.39 18.79
CA ASN A 203 -11.91 1.73 20.18
C ASN A 203 -10.45 1.44 20.52
N ARG A 204 -9.90 0.32 20.03
CA ARG A 204 -8.47 0.00 20.16
C ARG A 204 -7.61 0.99 19.36
N ARG A 205 -8.00 1.29 18.11
CA ARG A 205 -7.27 2.19 17.21
C ARG A 205 -7.19 3.63 17.70
N ILE A 206 -8.20 4.13 18.42
CA ILE A 206 -8.15 5.46 19.05
C ILE A 206 -6.91 5.58 19.95
N LEU A 207 -6.54 4.53 20.67
CA LEU A 207 -5.41 4.54 21.61
C LEU A 207 -4.05 4.31 20.93
N THR A 208 -4.03 3.61 19.81
CA THR A 208 -2.78 3.20 19.13
C THR A 208 -2.47 4.04 17.90
N ASN A 209 -3.43 4.15 16.98
CA ASN A 209 -3.31 4.94 15.75
C ASN A 209 -4.70 5.46 15.31
N PRO A 210 -5.16 6.61 15.82
CA PRO A 210 -6.52 7.11 15.59
C PRO A 210 -6.86 7.34 14.11
N ILE A 211 -5.88 7.62 13.26
CA ILE A 211 -6.11 7.83 11.82
C ILE A 211 -6.67 6.56 11.17
N ARG A 212 -6.29 5.38 11.66
CA ARG A 212 -6.79 4.10 11.14
C ARG A 212 -8.28 3.87 11.39
N VAL A 213 -8.90 4.68 12.24
CA VAL A 213 -10.36 4.65 12.41
C VAL A 213 -11.07 5.10 11.15
N LEU A 214 -10.49 6.02 10.37
CA LEU A 214 -11.04 6.53 9.11
C LEU A 214 -11.21 5.44 8.03
N ASP A 215 -10.39 4.38 8.09
CA ASP A 215 -10.48 3.21 7.18
C ASP A 215 -11.38 2.08 7.74
N CYS A 216 -12.19 2.33 8.76
CA CYS A 216 -13.10 1.33 9.29
C CYS A 216 -14.15 0.95 8.25
N LYS A 217 -14.41 -0.35 8.09
CA LYS A 217 -15.41 -0.88 7.15
C LYS A 217 -16.79 -1.11 7.79
N ASN A 218 -16.91 -0.88 9.11
CA ASN A 218 -18.17 -1.01 9.81
C ASN A 218 -19.08 0.18 9.49
N GLU A 219 -20.28 -0.08 8.99
CA GLU A 219 -21.23 0.95 8.53
C GLU A 219 -21.58 1.97 9.64
N ASN A 220 -21.80 1.51 10.88
CA ASN A 220 -22.09 2.41 12.00
C ASN A 220 -20.92 3.36 12.27
N CYS A 221 -19.69 2.85 12.22
CA CYS A 221 -18.51 3.69 12.38
C CYS A 221 -18.41 4.71 11.22
N GLN A 222 -18.68 4.30 9.97
CA GLN A 222 -18.63 5.18 8.80
C GLN A 222 -19.62 6.34 8.92
N ILE A 223 -20.82 6.12 9.43
CA ILE A 223 -21.81 7.18 9.67
C ILE A 223 -21.25 8.22 10.66
N LEU A 224 -20.63 7.77 11.76
CA LEU A 224 -20.04 8.65 12.77
C LEU A 224 -18.83 9.44 12.23
N LEU A 225 -18.10 8.86 11.29
CA LEU A 225 -16.92 9.47 10.65
C LEU A 225 -17.25 10.54 9.61
N GLN A 226 -18.51 10.64 9.15
CA GLN A 226 -18.90 11.67 8.17
C GLN A 226 -18.61 13.09 8.67
N ASN A 227 -18.76 13.33 9.98
CA ASN A 227 -18.53 14.62 10.63
C ASN A 227 -17.17 14.69 11.34
N ALA A 228 -16.28 13.73 11.12
CA ALA A 228 -14.95 13.74 11.73
C ALA A 228 -14.10 14.90 11.17
N PRO A 229 -13.19 15.47 11.96
CA PRO A 229 -12.24 16.46 11.48
C PRO A 229 -11.49 15.94 10.26
N LYS A 230 -11.30 16.80 9.25
CA LYS A 230 -10.60 16.46 8.01
C LYS A 230 -9.17 16.95 8.08
N ILE A 231 -8.20 16.11 7.73
CA ILE A 231 -6.78 16.51 7.72
C ILE A 231 -6.53 17.67 6.77
N THR A 232 -7.22 17.73 5.64
CA THR A 232 -7.12 18.78 4.64
C THR A 232 -7.45 20.18 5.17
N THR A 233 -8.22 20.29 6.24
CA THR A 233 -8.52 21.58 6.92
C THR A 233 -7.49 21.92 8.02
N SER A 234 -6.53 21.04 8.29
CA SER A 234 -5.52 21.18 9.34
C SER A 234 -4.09 21.19 8.78
N LEU A 235 -3.94 21.34 7.47
CA LEU A 235 -2.64 21.39 6.81
C LEU A 235 -1.92 22.70 7.15
N CYS A 236 -0.61 22.64 7.36
CA CYS A 236 0.24 23.84 7.39
C CYS A 236 0.32 24.46 5.98
N ASN A 237 0.78 25.72 5.91
CA ASN A 237 0.85 26.45 4.63
C ASN A 237 1.62 25.67 3.55
N SER A 238 2.76 25.07 3.89
CA SER A 238 3.56 24.29 2.93
C SER A 238 2.79 23.09 2.39
N CYS A 239 2.20 22.25 3.28
CA CYS A 239 1.45 21.09 2.86
C CYS A 239 0.19 21.45 2.06
N ASN A 240 -0.45 22.58 2.40
CA ASN A 240 -1.58 23.07 1.63
C ASN A 240 -1.13 23.53 0.25
N THR A 241 -0.05 24.29 0.14
CA THR A 241 0.52 24.73 -1.14
C THR A 241 0.89 23.54 -2.02
N ASP A 242 1.58 22.53 -1.45
CA ASP A 242 1.95 21.31 -2.17
C ASP A 242 0.70 20.57 -2.68
N PHE A 243 -0.34 20.46 -1.86
CA PHE A 243 -1.56 19.74 -2.23
C PHE A 243 -2.37 20.49 -3.31
N GLU A 244 -2.50 21.82 -3.19
CA GLU A 244 -3.13 22.65 -4.25
C GLU A 244 -2.34 22.53 -5.55
N LYS A 245 -1.00 22.58 -5.48
CA LYS A 245 -0.13 22.45 -6.66
C LYS A 245 -0.27 21.09 -7.34
N LEU A 246 -0.38 20.00 -6.56
CA LEU A 246 -0.66 18.68 -7.10
C LEU A 246 -1.96 18.66 -7.90
N LYS A 247 -3.03 19.24 -7.35
CA LYS A 247 -4.34 19.32 -8.02
C LYS A 247 -4.24 20.12 -9.33
N GLU A 248 -3.57 21.28 -9.31
CA GLU A 248 -3.35 22.08 -10.52
C GLU A 248 -2.62 21.30 -11.63
N ILE A 249 -1.59 20.52 -11.26
CA ILE A 249 -0.83 19.71 -12.23
C ILE A 249 -1.72 18.61 -12.81
N LEU A 250 -2.53 17.94 -11.99
CA LEU A 250 -3.45 16.91 -12.46
C LEU A 250 -4.56 17.48 -13.35
N ASP A 251 -5.12 18.63 -12.97
CA ASP A 251 -6.13 19.34 -13.76
C ASP A 251 -5.56 19.78 -15.13
N PHE A 252 -4.33 20.31 -15.15
CA PHE A 252 -3.64 20.68 -16.38
C PHE A 252 -3.45 19.48 -17.33
N ASN A 253 -3.22 18.28 -16.77
CA ASN A 253 -3.10 17.05 -17.53
C ASN A 253 -4.45 16.36 -17.80
N GLY A 254 -5.58 17.01 -17.49
CA GLY A 254 -6.92 16.47 -17.74
C GLY A 254 -7.27 15.23 -16.90
N ILE A 255 -6.61 15.04 -15.75
CA ILE A 255 -6.82 13.88 -14.88
C ILE A 255 -7.93 14.22 -13.88
N LYS A 256 -9.02 13.47 -13.95
CA LYS A 256 -10.10 13.59 -12.97
C LYS A 256 -9.75 12.86 -11.69
N TYR A 257 -10.06 13.47 -10.55
CA TYR A 257 -9.86 12.91 -9.22
C TYR A 257 -10.96 13.34 -8.25
N GLU A 258 -11.07 12.61 -7.16
CA GLU A 258 -11.91 12.94 -6.02
C GLU A 258 -11.01 13.20 -4.79
N VAL A 259 -11.21 14.31 -4.09
CA VAL A 259 -10.54 14.54 -2.79
C VAL A 259 -11.29 13.75 -1.72
N ASP A 260 -10.67 12.70 -1.20
CA ASP A 260 -11.24 11.85 -0.16
C ASP A 260 -10.46 12.05 1.15
N SER A 261 -10.99 12.89 2.03
CA SER A 261 -10.36 13.20 3.32
C SER A 261 -10.28 12.00 4.29
N ASN A 262 -10.99 10.92 4.00
CA ASN A 262 -10.93 9.68 4.77
C ASN A 262 -9.91 8.70 4.18
N LEU A 263 -9.34 9.00 3.00
CA LEU A 263 -8.31 8.17 2.41
C LEU A 263 -7.07 8.18 3.30
N VAL A 264 -6.84 7.06 3.96
CA VAL A 264 -5.61 6.73 4.68
C VAL A 264 -5.04 5.44 4.10
N ARG A 265 -3.73 5.28 4.18
CA ARG A 265 -3.07 4.10 3.61
C ARG A 265 -2.96 2.99 4.66
N GLY A 266 -2.93 1.75 4.18
CA GLY A 266 -2.78 0.55 5.00
C GLY A 266 -1.43 0.43 5.75
N LEU A 267 -0.51 1.37 5.54
CA LEU A 267 0.87 1.38 6.04
C LEU A 267 1.13 2.73 6.73
N ASP A 268 1.76 2.72 7.90
CA ASP A 268 1.86 3.90 8.77
C ASP A 268 2.96 4.89 8.35
N TYR A 269 3.78 4.55 7.38
CA TYR A 269 4.89 5.38 6.92
C TYR A 269 4.48 6.56 6.02
N TYR A 270 3.28 6.57 5.48
CA TYR A 270 2.86 7.63 4.56
C TYR A 270 2.69 8.99 5.23
N ASN A 271 3.06 10.03 4.50
CA ASN A 271 2.87 11.44 4.82
C ASN A 271 2.56 12.25 3.55
N LYS A 272 2.20 13.53 3.69
CA LYS A 272 1.88 14.44 2.58
C LYS A 272 0.93 13.76 1.57
N THR A 273 1.31 13.67 0.29
CA THR A 273 0.49 13.09 -0.77
C THR A 273 0.13 11.63 -0.50
N ALA A 274 -1.15 11.32 -0.58
CA ALA A 274 -1.69 9.95 -0.60
C ALA A 274 -2.71 9.83 -1.73
N PHE A 275 -2.67 8.73 -2.47
CA PHE A 275 -3.58 8.49 -3.58
C PHE A 275 -3.96 7.02 -3.70
N GLU A 276 -5.11 6.78 -4.32
CA GLU A 276 -5.61 5.43 -4.57
C GLU A 276 -6.42 5.41 -5.87
N PHE A 277 -6.14 4.44 -6.73
CA PHE A 277 -6.93 4.13 -7.90
C PHE A 277 -7.91 3.02 -7.52
N VAL A 278 -9.19 3.31 -7.64
CA VAL A 278 -10.28 2.43 -7.20
C VAL A 278 -11.08 1.98 -8.42
N SER A 279 -11.34 0.68 -8.54
CA SER A 279 -12.21 0.13 -9.58
C SER A 279 -13.37 -0.63 -8.98
N ASN A 280 -14.57 -0.44 -9.52
CA ASN A 280 -15.77 -1.16 -9.10
C ASN A 280 -15.89 -2.57 -9.70
N GLU A 281 -14.97 -2.96 -10.59
CA GLU A 281 -15.05 -4.21 -11.34
C GLU A 281 -14.46 -5.41 -10.58
N ILE A 282 -13.72 -5.17 -9.49
CA ILE A 282 -12.92 -6.22 -8.80
C ILE A 282 -13.64 -6.81 -7.56
N GLY A 283 -14.81 -6.31 -7.20
CA GLY A 283 -15.58 -6.81 -6.04
C GLY A 283 -15.23 -6.08 -4.75
N ALA A 284 -15.11 -6.83 -3.64
CA ALA A 284 -14.98 -6.24 -2.29
C ALA A 284 -13.67 -5.42 -2.07
N GLN A 285 -12.64 -5.65 -2.87
CA GLN A 285 -11.40 -4.88 -2.85
C GLN A 285 -11.33 -4.00 -4.09
N SER A 286 -11.73 -2.75 -3.93
CA SER A 286 -11.81 -1.81 -5.03
C SER A 286 -10.47 -1.14 -5.38
N ALA A 287 -9.51 -1.08 -4.47
CA ALA A 287 -8.19 -0.47 -4.72
C ALA A 287 -7.32 -1.36 -5.60
N ILE A 288 -6.99 -0.88 -6.81
CA ILE A 288 -6.14 -1.57 -7.80
C ILE A 288 -4.69 -1.07 -7.77
N ALA A 289 -4.50 0.19 -7.43
CA ALA A 289 -3.19 0.78 -7.20
C ALA A 289 -3.29 1.87 -6.13
N GLY A 290 -2.19 2.19 -5.51
CA GLY A 290 -2.16 3.28 -4.55
C GLY A 290 -0.77 3.52 -4.02
N GLY A 291 -0.54 4.73 -3.54
CA GLY A 291 0.76 5.17 -3.07
C GLY A 291 0.68 6.48 -2.31
N GLY A 292 1.83 7.11 -2.21
CA GLY A 292 2.00 8.39 -1.55
C GLY A 292 3.45 8.61 -1.14
N ARG A 293 3.71 9.71 -0.46
CA ARG A 293 5.03 10.03 0.07
C ARG A 293 5.30 9.34 1.39
N TYR A 294 6.54 9.01 1.64
CA TYR A 294 7.00 8.34 2.86
C TYR A 294 8.38 8.86 3.31
N ASP A 295 8.51 10.17 3.42
CA ASP A 295 9.78 10.88 3.71
C ASP A 295 10.43 10.49 5.05
N ARG A 296 9.81 9.62 5.85
CA ARG A 296 10.26 9.21 7.19
C ARG A 296 10.55 7.72 7.34
N LEU A 297 10.41 6.97 6.27
CA LEU A 297 10.65 5.54 6.30
C LEU A 297 12.14 5.20 6.39
#